data_45793a9390d886e5284c0eb0a351f0ec
#
_entry.id   45793a9390d886e5284c0eb0a351f0ec
#
_cell.length_a   1.000
_cell.length_b   1.000
_cell.length_c   1.000
_cell.angle_alpha   90.00
_cell.angle_beta   90.00
_cell.angle_gamma   90.00
#
_symmetry.space_group_name_H-M   'P 1'
#
loop_
_entity.id
_entity.type
_entity.pdbx_description
1 polymer ?
#
loop_
_entity_poly.entity_id
_entity_poly.type
_entity_poly.pdbx_seq_one_letter_code
_entity_poly.pdbx_strand_id
1 'polypeptide(L)'
;VIGRFDVSPHSTFQLPLQFISKDKGLYNALLTVTNYTKETSVKYNISSNVEDAPAENKFTLKLKQYFSVLDLHYSFQVAPFIENGIVNVTSTIPILSFNDKLEFSEDFQTPTFSFDAYAVRNGFAAGMITFHDPHSYRSVFYIVEISFDSPDPEETIEVKTTSRQSVTIKIPVHNPSSECVVFDVLFTEEDFFGDKTIEINPNETKVYELVFSPLRSMERTSYISFLNDDQGEFVYELSLKSEPPGVNALAPLSTPMG
;
A
#
# COMPACT_ATOMS: atom_id res chain seq x y z
N VAL A 1 -0.74 -36.29 -27.07
CA VAL A 1 -0.73 -37.01 -28.35
C VAL A 1 -1.85 -36.44 -29.20
N ILE A 2 -1.49 -35.77 -30.27
CA ILE A 2 -2.44 -35.24 -31.23
C ILE A 2 -2.89 -36.44 -32.09
N GLY A 3 -4.19 -36.69 -32.20
CA GLY A 3 -4.74 -37.90 -32.77
C GLY A 3 -4.43 -38.16 -34.26
N ARG A 4 -5.08 -39.17 -34.81
CA ARG A 4 -5.04 -39.49 -36.23
C ARG A 4 -6.07 -38.62 -36.97
N PHE A 5 -5.72 -38.22 -38.21
CA PHE A 5 -6.60 -37.54 -39.11
C PHE A 5 -6.33 -38.02 -40.55
N ASP A 6 -7.38 -38.04 -41.40
CA ASP A 6 -7.31 -38.44 -42.79
C ASP A 6 -7.27 -37.23 -43.70
N VAL A 7 -6.35 -37.21 -44.64
CA VAL A 7 -6.24 -36.14 -45.65
C VAL A 7 -6.48 -36.74 -47.01
N SER A 8 -7.54 -36.25 -47.72
CA SER A 8 -7.84 -36.71 -49.08
C SER A 8 -6.75 -36.33 -50.06
N PRO A 9 -6.57 -37.08 -51.15
CA PRO A 9 -5.61 -36.73 -52.19
C PRO A 9 -5.82 -35.29 -52.71
N HIS A 10 -4.73 -34.53 -52.84
CA HIS A 10 -4.72 -33.14 -53.30
C HIS A 10 -5.50 -32.15 -52.41
N SER A 11 -5.81 -32.54 -51.16
CA SER A 11 -6.48 -31.63 -50.20
C SER A 11 -5.47 -31.14 -49.14
N THR A 12 -5.84 -30.03 -48.50
CA THR A 12 -5.09 -29.43 -47.37
C THR A 12 -5.89 -29.60 -46.08
N PHE A 13 -5.23 -30.02 -45.03
CA PHE A 13 -5.81 -30.12 -43.70
C PHE A 13 -5.15 -29.07 -42.78
N GLN A 14 -5.99 -28.25 -42.11
CA GLN A 14 -5.53 -27.30 -41.11
C GLN A 14 -5.56 -27.98 -39.75
N LEU A 15 -4.40 -28.15 -39.15
CA LEU A 15 -4.27 -28.71 -37.82
C LEU A 15 -4.32 -27.57 -36.78
N PRO A 16 -5.41 -27.46 -35.99
CA PRO A 16 -5.45 -26.47 -34.92
C PRO A 16 -4.51 -26.87 -33.79
N LEU A 17 -3.63 -25.95 -33.42
CA LEU A 17 -2.73 -26.12 -32.28
C LEU A 17 -3.08 -25.08 -31.23
N GLN A 18 -3.25 -25.50 -29.99
CA GLN A 18 -3.42 -24.61 -28.85
C GLN A 18 -2.18 -24.71 -27.98
N PHE A 19 -1.62 -23.56 -27.67
CA PHE A 19 -0.50 -23.42 -26.73
C PHE A 19 -0.98 -22.59 -25.54
N ILE A 20 -0.72 -23.08 -24.32
CA ILE A 20 -1.04 -22.42 -23.08
C ILE A 20 0.20 -22.45 -22.22
N SER A 21 0.66 -21.30 -21.74
CA SER A 21 1.74 -21.17 -20.78
C SER A 21 1.30 -20.31 -19.59
N LYS A 22 1.79 -20.66 -18.41
CA LYS A 22 1.60 -19.87 -17.18
C LYS A 22 2.78 -18.95 -16.91
N ASP A 23 3.94 -19.26 -17.49
CA ASP A 23 5.18 -18.55 -17.26
C ASP A 23 5.65 -17.88 -18.54
N LYS A 24 6.30 -16.72 -18.39
CA LYS A 24 6.97 -16.06 -19.50
C LYS A 24 8.23 -16.81 -19.91
N GLY A 25 8.56 -16.75 -21.18
CA GLY A 25 9.78 -17.36 -21.69
C GLY A 25 9.67 -17.85 -23.12
N LEU A 26 10.76 -18.40 -23.61
CA LEU A 26 10.86 -18.99 -24.94
C LEU A 26 10.56 -20.49 -24.86
N TYR A 27 9.52 -20.91 -25.54
CA TYR A 27 9.09 -22.30 -25.60
C TYR A 27 9.35 -22.86 -27.00
N ASN A 28 9.94 -24.04 -27.04
CA ASN A 28 10.20 -24.76 -28.30
C ASN A 28 9.53 -26.13 -28.27
N ALA A 29 8.82 -26.45 -29.32
CA ALA A 29 8.18 -27.75 -29.48
C ALA A 29 8.47 -28.34 -30.86
N LEU A 30 8.49 -29.65 -30.94
CA LEU A 30 8.65 -30.39 -32.19
C LEU A 30 7.34 -31.11 -32.53
N LEU A 31 6.67 -30.65 -33.58
CA LEU A 31 5.53 -31.35 -34.14
C LEU A 31 5.97 -32.31 -35.21
N THR A 32 5.69 -33.59 -35.03
CA THR A 32 5.99 -34.63 -36.04
C THR A 32 4.69 -35.16 -36.64
N VAL A 33 4.53 -35.02 -37.92
CA VAL A 33 3.41 -35.59 -38.69
C VAL A 33 3.90 -36.78 -39.46
N THR A 34 3.34 -37.96 -39.16
CA THR A 34 3.77 -39.26 -39.79
C THR A 34 2.68 -39.74 -40.72
N ASN A 35 3.05 -40.03 -41.96
CA ASN A 35 2.21 -40.73 -42.91
C ASN A 35 2.39 -42.22 -42.72
N TYR A 36 1.41 -42.90 -42.15
CA TYR A 36 1.49 -44.32 -41.85
C TYR A 36 1.48 -45.23 -43.08
N THR A 37 0.92 -44.75 -44.23
CA THR A 37 0.88 -45.52 -45.44
C THR A 37 2.22 -45.55 -46.19
N LYS A 38 2.98 -44.45 -46.12
CA LYS A 38 4.28 -44.30 -46.80
C LYS A 38 5.47 -44.36 -45.84
N GLU A 39 5.21 -44.54 -44.56
CA GLU A 39 6.23 -44.55 -43.49
C GLU A 39 7.15 -43.31 -43.51
N THR A 40 6.62 -42.17 -43.95
CA THR A 40 7.35 -40.91 -44.02
C THR A 40 6.88 -39.96 -42.95
N SER A 41 7.78 -39.15 -42.40
CA SER A 41 7.44 -38.13 -41.41
C SER A 41 7.99 -36.77 -41.77
N VAL A 42 7.21 -35.73 -41.46
CA VAL A 42 7.64 -34.34 -41.57
C VAL A 42 7.66 -33.73 -40.15
N LYS A 43 8.71 -32.99 -39.85
CA LYS A 43 8.92 -32.37 -38.56
C LYS A 43 8.84 -30.87 -38.70
N TYR A 44 8.09 -30.24 -37.80
CA TYR A 44 7.93 -28.79 -37.70
C TYR A 44 8.46 -28.32 -36.34
N ASN A 45 9.42 -27.42 -36.36
CA ASN A 45 9.83 -26.72 -35.17
C ASN A 45 8.84 -25.55 -34.91
N ILE A 46 8.25 -25.56 -33.73
CA ILE A 46 7.34 -24.50 -33.29
C ILE A 46 8.05 -23.75 -32.17
N SER A 47 8.16 -22.45 -32.33
CA SER A 47 8.78 -21.56 -31.34
C SER A 47 7.74 -20.52 -30.92
N SER A 48 7.55 -20.33 -29.65
CA SER A 48 6.64 -19.33 -29.07
C SER A 48 7.36 -18.55 -28.00
N ASN A 49 7.32 -17.22 -28.10
CA ASN A 49 7.79 -16.33 -27.06
C ASN A 49 6.58 -15.84 -26.27
N VAL A 50 6.56 -16.13 -24.98
CA VAL A 50 5.51 -15.70 -24.06
C VAL A 50 6.02 -14.50 -23.30
N GLU A 51 5.40 -13.36 -23.52
CA GLU A 51 5.67 -12.08 -22.87
C GLU A 51 4.65 -11.80 -21.79
N ASP A 52 4.95 -10.83 -20.89
CA ASP A 52 3.98 -10.36 -19.92
C ASP A 52 2.80 -9.74 -20.66
N ALA A 53 1.58 -10.13 -20.28
CA ALA A 53 0.39 -9.49 -20.79
C ALA A 53 0.35 -8.02 -20.30
N PRO A 54 -0.18 -7.07 -21.07
CA PRO A 54 -0.43 -5.73 -20.55
C PRO A 54 -1.52 -5.79 -19.47
N ALA A 55 -1.38 -4.93 -18.44
CA ALA A 55 -2.46 -4.75 -17.48
C ALA A 55 -3.69 -4.15 -18.18
N GLU A 56 -4.90 -4.61 -17.79
CA GLU A 56 -6.15 -4.05 -18.31
C GLU A 56 -6.31 -2.59 -17.92
N ASN A 57 -5.94 -2.25 -16.68
CA ASN A 57 -5.94 -0.88 -16.19
C ASN A 57 -4.98 -0.71 -15.01
N LYS A 58 -4.71 0.55 -14.68
CA LYS A 58 -3.95 0.95 -13.50
C LYS A 58 -4.78 1.92 -12.67
N PHE A 59 -4.96 1.60 -11.39
CA PHE A 59 -5.63 2.45 -10.41
C PHE A 59 -4.60 3.05 -9.45
N THR A 60 -4.68 4.36 -9.24
CA THR A 60 -3.88 5.07 -8.26
C THR A 60 -4.82 5.70 -7.24
N LEU A 61 -4.81 5.16 -6.02
CA LEU A 61 -5.68 5.56 -4.92
C LEU A 61 -4.88 6.32 -3.88
N LYS A 62 -5.45 7.40 -3.37
CA LYS A 62 -4.88 8.18 -2.27
C LYS A 62 -5.84 8.17 -1.11
N LEU A 63 -5.34 7.79 0.04
CA LEU A 63 -6.11 7.65 1.26
C LEU A 63 -5.47 8.45 2.36
N LYS A 64 -6.29 9.12 3.16
CA LYS A 64 -5.86 9.67 4.44
C LYS A 64 -6.04 8.59 5.49
N GLN A 65 -5.06 8.43 6.34
CA GLN A 65 -5.16 7.60 7.53
C GLN A 65 -5.86 8.42 8.61
N TYR A 66 -6.85 7.82 9.28
CA TYR A 66 -7.50 8.40 10.45
C TYR A 66 -7.45 7.38 11.58
N PHE A 67 -7.61 7.87 12.81
CA PHE A 67 -7.84 6.99 13.95
C PHE A 67 -9.18 6.26 13.79
N SER A 68 -9.20 4.97 14.13
CA SER A 68 -10.27 4.00 13.88
C SER A 68 -10.57 3.74 12.41
N VAL A 69 -10.02 2.61 11.97
CA VAL A 69 -10.42 1.79 10.80
C VAL A 69 -11.01 2.59 9.65
N LEU A 70 -10.21 2.91 8.68
CA LEU A 70 -10.68 3.27 7.37
C LEU A 70 -11.00 2.01 6.60
N ASP A 71 -12.27 1.70 6.53
CA ASP A 71 -12.80 0.87 5.47
C ASP A 71 -12.75 1.69 4.17
N LEU A 72 -11.61 1.64 3.48
CA LEU A 72 -11.64 2.05 2.10
C LEU A 72 -12.32 0.97 1.29
N HIS A 73 -13.54 1.19 0.95
CA HIS A 73 -14.23 0.39 -0.04
C HIS A 73 -13.98 0.97 -1.44
N TYR A 74 -13.35 0.19 -2.32
CA TYR A 74 -13.16 0.56 -3.71
C TYR A 74 -13.74 -0.50 -4.63
N SER A 75 -14.41 -0.07 -5.69
CA SER A 75 -15.01 -0.96 -6.67
C SER A 75 -14.73 -0.52 -8.10
N PHE A 76 -14.59 -1.49 -9.00
CA PHE A 76 -14.42 -1.25 -10.43
C PHE A 76 -15.06 -2.39 -11.25
N GLN A 77 -15.34 -2.11 -12.52
CA GLN A 77 -15.85 -3.11 -13.44
C GLN A 77 -14.68 -3.90 -14.04
N VAL A 78 -14.80 -5.22 -14.01
CA VAL A 78 -13.81 -6.12 -14.61
C VAL A 78 -14.10 -6.29 -16.08
N ALA A 79 -13.08 -6.10 -16.93
CA ALA A 79 -13.23 -6.29 -18.38
C ALA A 79 -13.64 -7.72 -18.72
N PRO A 80 -14.52 -7.92 -19.71
CA PRO A 80 -14.98 -9.25 -20.09
C PRO A 80 -13.83 -10.05 -20.73
N PHE A 81 -13.48 -11.19 -20.17
CA PHE A 81 -12.48 -12.11 -20.72
C PHE A 81 -12.98 -13.57 -20.82
N ILE A 82 -14.12 -13.85 -20.21
CA ILE A 82 -14.90 -15.08 -20.34
C ILE A 82 -16.38 -14.75 -20.57
N GLU A 83 -17.15 -15.67 -21.11
CA GLU A 83 -18.59 -15.47 -21.38
C GLU A 83 -19.42 -15.68 -20.11
N ASN A 84 -19.16 -16.77 -19.39
CA ASN A 84 -19.79 -17.09 -18.11
C ASN A 84 -18.88 -17.97 -17.27
N GLY A 85 -19.12 -18.01 -15.96
CA GLY A 85 -18.39 -18.84 -15.02
C GLY A 85 -17.86 -18.08 -13.82
N ILE A 86 -17.23 -18.83 -12.93
CA ILE A 86 -16.62 -18.29 -11.70
C ILE A 86 -15.12 -18.25 -11.88
N VAL A 87 -14.54 -17.09 -11.72
CA VAL A 87 -13.08 -16.86 -11.75
C VAL A 87 -12.52 -16.73 -10.34
N ASN A 88 -11.28 -17.17 -10.16
CA ASN A 88 -10.54 -16.97 -8.93
C ASN A 88 -9.87 -15.60 -8.95
N VAL A 89 -9.91 -14.91 -7.82
CA VAL A 89 -9.28 -13.61 -7.64
C VAL A 89 -8.11 -13.75 -6.68
N THR A 90 -6.97 -13.17 -7.05
CA THR A 90 -5.77 -13.14 -6.21
C THR A 90 -5.17 -11.75 -6.20
N SER A 91 -4.50 -11.37 -5.11
CA SER A 91 -3.78 -10.10 -5.01
C SER A 91 -2.37 -10.33 -4.49
N THR A 92 -1.43 -9.53 -4.99
CA THR A 92 -0.08 -9.42 -4.43
C THR A 92 0.05 -8.34 -3.36
N ILE A 93 -1.03 -7.60 -3.09
CA ILE A 93 -1.08 -6.54 -2.07
C ILE A 93 -1.70 -7.14 -0.80
N PRO A 94 -0.93 -7.32 0.29
CA PRO A 94 -1.39 -8.06 1.47
C PRO A 94 -2.46 -7.33 2.31
N ILE A 95 -2.57 -6.01 2.15
CA ILE A 95 -3.50 -5.18 2.92
C ILE A 95 -4.92 -5.14 2.34
N LEU A 96 -5.17 -5.84 1.22
CA LEU A 96 -6.49 -5.90 0.61
C LEU A 96 -7.31 -7.05 1.16
N SER A 97 -8.55 -6.77 1.50
CA SER A 97 -9.59 -7.75 1.81
C SER A 97 -10.64 -7.77 0.71
N PHE A 98 -10.95 -8.93 0.16
CA PHE A 98 -11.89 -9.09 -0.95
C PHE A 98 -12.44 -10.52 -1.04
N ASN A 99 -13.50 -10.70 -1.84
CA ASN A 99 -13.98 -12.04 -2.18
C ASN A 99 -13.04 -12.69 -3.21
N ASP A 100 -12.51 -13.86 -2.91
CA ASP A 100 -11.60 -14.63 -3.78
C ASP A 100 -12.25 -15.21 -5.04
N LYS A 101 -13.57 -14.98 -5.24
CA LYS A 101 -14.33 -15.42 -6.40
C LYS A 101 -15.18 -14.31 -6.98
N LEU A 102 -15.23 -14.26 -8.30
CA LEU A 102 -16.09 -13.35 -9.07
C LEU A 102 -16.85 -14.13 -10.14
N GLU A 103 -18.15 -13.89 -10.27
CA GLU A 103 -19.02 -14.55 -11.22
C GLU A 103 -19.26 -13.67 -12.45
N PHE A 104 -19.07 -14.26 -13.63
CA PHE A 104 -19.47 -13.73 -14.92
C PHE A 104 -20.72 -14.45 -15.39
N SER A 105 -21.69 -13.73 -15.93
CA SER A 105 -22.90 -14.29 -16.50
C SER A 105 -23.27 -13.56 -17.80
N GLU A 106 -24.15 -14.15 -18.60
CA GLU A 106 -24.64 -13.55 -19.86
C GLU A 106 -25.28 -12.17 -19.62
N ASP A 107 -25.93 -11.99 -18.45
CA ASP A 107 -26.57 -10.74 -18.04
C ASP A 107 -25.55 -9.72 -17.46
N PHE A 108 -24.40 -10.21 -16.95
CA PHE A 108 -23.35 -9.41 -16.29
C PHE A 108 -21.97 -9.74 -16.87
N GLN A 109 -21.73 -9.33 -18.13
CA GLN A 109 -20.45 -9.53 -18.82
C GLN A 109 -19.31 -8.71 -18.22
N THR A 110 -19.63 -7.61 -17.51
CA THR A 110 -18.68 -6.74 -16.81
C THR A 110 -19.04 -6.66 -15.33
N PRO A 111 -18.78 -7.72 -14.54
CA PRO A 111 -19.12 -7.72 -13.14
C PRO A 111 -18.30 -6.68 -12.37
N THR A 112 -18.90 -6.13 -11.32
CA THR A 112 -18.24 -5.22 -10.40
C THR A 112 -17.46 -6.02 -9.37
N PHE A 113 -16.18 -5.75 -9.25
CA PHE A 113 -15.31 -6.27 -8.20
C PHE A 113 -15.08 -5.18 -7.16
N SER A 114 -15.13 -5.56 -5.88
CA SER A 114 -14.91 -4.67 -4.76
C SER A 114 -13.84 -5.22 -3.83
N PHE A 115 -13.08 -4.33 -3.23
CA PHE A 115 -12.13 -4.67 -2.18
C PHE A 115 -12.09 -3.57 -1.12
N ASP A 116 -11.69 -3.96 0.08
CA ASP A 116 -11.39 -3.08 1.18
C ASP A 116 -9.89 -3.03 1.39
N ALA A 117 -9.34 -1.87 1.71
CA ALA A 117 -7.94 -1.69 2.02
C ALA A 117 -7.80 -1.15 3.45
N TYR A 118 -6.91 -1.77 4.23
CA TYR A 118 -6.61 -1.38 5.58
C TYR A 118 -5.15 -0.97 5.72
N ALA A 119 -4.90 0.19 6.33
CA ALA A 119 -3.55 0.61 6.65
C ALA A 119 -3.49 1.24 8.03
N VAL A 120 -2.48 0.85 8.77
CA VAL A 120 -2.19 1.33 10.13
C VAL A 120 -1.17 2.46 10.12
N ARG A 121 -0.36 2.54 9.07
CA ARG A 121 0.72 3.52 8.94
C ARG A 121 0.69 4.19 7.59
N ASN A 122 1.16 5.43 7.53
CA ASN A 122 1.42 6.08 6.26
C ASN A 122 2.41 5.26 5.44
N GLY A 123 2.28 5.30 4.14
CA GLY A 123 3.12 4.51 3.26
C GLY A 123 2.56 4.33 1.86
N PHE A 124 3.13 3.39 1.16
CA PHE A 124 2.77 3.08 -0.21
C PHE A 124 2.69 1.56 -0.40
N ALA A 125 1.60 1.11 -0.99
CA ALA A 125 1.42 -0.27 -1.40
C ALA A 125 1.14 -0.32 -2.90
N ALA A 126 1.82 -1.20 -3.61
CA ALA A 126 1.59 -1.43 -5.03
C ALA A 126 1.64 -2.90 -5.37
N GLY A 127 0.83 -3.31 -6.32
CA GLY A 127 0.79 -4.70 -6.77
C GLY A 127 -0.28 -4.93 -7.81
N MET A 128 -0.67 -6.19 -7.93
CA MET A 128 -1.64 -6.63 -8.94
C MET A 128 -2.81 -7.35 -8.29
N ILE A 129 -4.00 -7.14 -8.86
CA ILE A 129 -5.17 -7.97 -8.66
C ILE A 129 -5.37 -8.77 -9.95
N THR A 130 -5.36 -10.09 -9.85
CA THR A 130 -5.47 -11.01 -10.99
C THR A 130 -6.75 -11.81 -10.91
N PHE A 131 -7.49 -11.83 -12.02
CA PHE A 131 -8.69 -12.64 -12.23
C PHE A 131 -8.31 -13.79 -13.15
N HIS A 132 -8.48 -15.02 -12.69
CA HIS A 132 -8.07 -16.23 -13.39
C HIS A 132 -9.23 -17.21 -13.55
N ASP A 133 -9.53 -17.58 -14.80
CA ASP A 133 -10.47 -18.65 -15.08
C ASP A 133 -9.78 -20.02 -15.00
N PRO A 134 -10.17 -20.88 -14.05
CA PRO A 134 -9.55 -22.19 -13.89
C PRO A 134 -9.81 -23.15 -15.04
N HIS A 135 -10.82 -22.91 -15.89
CA HIS A 135 -11.22 -23.81 -16.97
C HIS A 135 -10.51 -23.48 -18.29
N SER A 136 -10.52 -22.21 -18.72
CA SER A 136 -9.87 -21.78 -19.96
C SER A 136 -8.43 -21.34 -19.76
N TYR A 137 -7.96 -21.21 -18.52
CA TYR A 137 -6.64 -20.67 -18.13
C TYR A 137 -6.39 -19.23 -18.61
N ARG A 138 -7.45 -18.52 -18.99
CA ARG A 138 -7.37 -17.09 -19.30
C ARG A 138 -7.26 -16.29 -18.01
N SER A 139 -6.52 -15.22 -18.06
CA SER A 139 -6.44 -14.28 -16.94
C SER A 139 -6.29 -12.86 -17.41
N VAL A 140 -6.82 -11.95 -16.62
CA VAL A 140 -6.61 -10.50 -16.74
C VAL A 140 -6.15 -9.96 -15.42
N PHE A 141 -5.39 -8.87 -15.43
CA PHE A 141 -4.92 -8.28 -14.19
C PHE A 141 -4.95 -6.75 -14.25
N TYR A 142 -5.04 -6.18 -13.07
CA TYR A 142 -5.09 -4.75 -12.81
C TYR A 142 -3.95 -4.37 -11.89
N ILE A 143 -3.28 -3.26 -12.18
CA ILE A 143 -2.28 -2.68 -11.29
C ILE A 143 -2.99 -1.75 -10.32
N VAL A 144 -2.71 -1.89 -9.04
CA VAL A 144 -3.25 -1.03 -7.99
C VAL A 144 -2.10 -0.44 -7.21
N GLU A 145 -2.11 0.87 -7.10
CA GLU A 145 -1.19 1.66 -6.29
C GLU A 145 -2.00 2.42 -5.25
N ILE A 146 -1.66 2.27 -3.98
CA ILE A 146 -2.35 2.90 -2.87
C ILE A 146 -1.32 3.69 -2.07
N SER A 147 -1.52 4.99 -1.94
CA SER A 147 -0.75 5.82 -1.03
C SER A 147 -1.59 6.17 0.19
N PHE A 148 -1.03 5.98 1.37
CA PHE A 148 -1.61 6.33 2.64
C PHE A 148 -0.88 7.55 3.16
N ASP A 149 -1.56 8.68 3.20
CA ASP A 149 -1.02 9.91 3.75
C ASP A 149 -1.22 9.91 5.26
N SER A 150 -0.32 10.58 6.00
CA SER A 150 -0.51 10.79 7.43
C SER A 150 -1.82 11.54 7.71
N PRO A 151 -2.48 11.29 8.85
CA PRO A 151 -3.68 12.03 9.22
C PRO A 151 -3.37 13.53 9.36
N ASP A 152 -4.41 14.36 9.17
CA ASP A 152 -4.30 15.77 9.48
C ASP A 152 -4.06 15.92 11.00
N PRO A 153 -3.27 16.91 11.44
CA PRO A 153 -3.07 17.16 12.85
C PRO A 153 -4.40 17.41 13.59
N GLU A 154 -4.56 16.76 14.74
CA GLU A 154 -5.73 16.98 15.62
C GLU A 154 -5.77 18.42 16.13
N GLU A 155 -4.59 18.97 16.44
CA GLU A 155 -4.44 20.34 16.96
C GLU A 155 -3.05 20.87 16.64
N THR A 156 -2.94 22.21 16.50
CA THR A 156 -1.65 22.91 16.43
C THR A 156 -1.38 23.57 17.78
N ILE A 157 -0.30 23.15 18.46
CA ILE A 157 0.10 23.65 19.76
C ILE A 157 1.24 24.66 19.59
N GLU A 158 0.97 25.93 19.99
CA GLU A 158 2.00 26.97 20.00
C GLU A 158 2.87 26.87 21.25
N VAL A 159 4.20 26.81 21.07
CA VAL A 159 5.19 26.70 22.14
C VAL A 159 6.21 27.81 22.03
N LYS A 160 6.33 28.63 23.08
CA LYS A 160 7.31 29.73 23.18
C LYS A 160 8.19 29.54 24.38
N THR A 161 9.51 29.61 24.17
CA THR A 161 10.50 29.56 25.26
C THR A 161 11.72 30.40 24.91
N THR A 162 12.68 30.43 25.83
CA THR A 162 13.99 31.05 25.62
C THR A 162 15.01 29.96 25.35
N SER A 163 15.99 30.20 24.48
CA SER A 163 17.09 29.26 24.24
C SER A 163 17.78 28.86 25.56
N ARG A 164 18.03 27.57 25.70
CA ARG A 164 18.59 26.92 26.92
C ARG A 164 17.65 26.87 28.12
N GLN A 165 16.36 27.11 27.90
CA GLN A 165 15.30 26.89 28.87
C GLN A 165 14.37 25.83 28.36
N SER A 166 14.14 24.79 29.17
CA SER A 166 13.22 23.72 28.85
C SER A 166 11.80 24.14 29.18
N VAL A 167 10.85 23.70 28.37
CA VAL A 167 9.40 23.87 28.60
C VAL A 167 8.70 22.53 28.42
N THR A 168 7.74 22.25 29.28
CA THR A 168 6.89 21.05 29.15
C THR A 168 5.65 21.38 28.35
N ILE A 169 5.46 20.66 27.27
CA ILE A 169 4.30 20.70 26.39
C ILE A 169 3.32 19.64 26.88
N LYS A 170 2.08 20.00 27.13
CA LYS A 170 1.02 19.09 27.56
C LYS A 170 0.09 18.79 26.40
N ILE A 171 0.07 17.54 25.97
CA ILE A 171 -0.70 17.08 24.80
C ILE A 171 -1.82 16.17 25.31
N PRO A 172 -3.10 16.56 25.16
CA PRO A 172 -4.24 15.72 25.54
C PRO A 172 -4.47 14.65 24.49
N VAL A 173 -4.25 13.38 24.80
CA VAL A 173 -4.48 12.24 23.91
C VAL A 173 -5.71 11.50 24.39
N HIS A 174 -6.70 11.35 23.51
CA HIS A 174 -7.95 10.65 23.78
C HIS A 174 -7.93 9.24 23.18
N ASN A 175 -8.29 8.23 23.98
CA ASN A 175 -8.55 6.88 23.49
C ASN A 175 -10.07 6.69 23.26
N PRO A 176 -10.59 6.71 22.02
CA PRO A 176 -12.00 6.51 21.73
C PRO A 176 -12.44 5.03 21.75
N SER A 177 -11.50 4.11 21.93
CA SER A 177 -11.78 2.68 21.95
C SER A 177 -12.43 2.23 23.25
N SER A 178 -13.12 1.10 23.22
CA SER A 178 -13.69 0.44 24.40
C SER A 178 -12.67 -0.40 25.17
N GLU A 179 -11.41 -0.44 24.72
CA GLU A 179 -10.31 -1.20 25.30
C GLU A 179 -9.17 -0.29 25.73
N CYS A 180 -8.35 -0.76 26.68
CA CYS A 180 -7.12 -0.08 27.06
C CYS A 180 -6.11 -0.20 25.94
N VAL A 181 -5.55 0.94 25.51
CA VAL A 181 -4.63 1.01 24.37
C VAL A 181 -3.29 1.59 24.80
N VAL A 182 -2.20 0.96 24.33
CA VAL A 182 -0.84 1.49 24.44
C VAL A 182 -0.46 2.08 23.09
N PHE A 183 -0.16 3.37 23.09
CA PHE A 183 0.34 4.09 21.92
C PHE A 183 1.84 4.22 21.97
N ASP A 184 2.51 3.94 20.84
CA ASP A 184 3.89 4.33 20.61
C ASP A 184 3.96 5.83 20.33
N VAL A 185 4.88 6.53 20.97
CA VAL A 185 5.06 7.96 20.79
C VAL A 185 6.25 8.21 19.86
N LEU A 186 5.98 8.82 18.72
CA LEU A 186 6.96 9.06 17.68
C LEU A 186 7.24 10.56 17.54
N PHE A 187 8.50 10.93 17.71
CA PHE A 187 9.07 12.24 17.41
C PHE A 187 10.52 12.09 16.97
N THR A 188 10.99 12.93 16.09
CA THR A 188 12.31 12.82 15.46
C THR A 188 13.32 13.86 15.96
N GLU A 189 12.86 14.85 16.69
CA GLU A 189 13.65 16.00 17.09
C GLU A 189 14.58 15.68 18.26
N GLU A 190 15.87 16.04 18.15
CA GLU A 190 16.89 15.80 19.18
C GLU A 190 16.68 16.61 20.45
N ASP A 191 15.94 17.71 20.39
CA ASP A 191 15.65 18.60 21.53
C ASP A 191 14.30 18.30 22.20
N PHE A 192 13.67 17.17 21.82
CA PHE A 192 12.50 16.62 22.49
C PHE A 192 12.86 15.45 23.40
N PHE A 193 12.26 15.46 24.60
CA PHE A 193 12.41 14.39 25.58
C PHE A 193 11.05 14.00 26.15
N GLY A 194 10.74 12.72 26.14
CA GLY A 194 9.47 12.18 26.63
C GLY A 194 9.47 10.66 26.60
N ASP A 195 8.46 10.07 27.21
CA ASP A 195 8.26 8.62 27.18
C ASP A 195 7.97 8.14 25.77
N LYS A 196 8.43 6.93 25.43
CA LYS A 196 8.22 6.34 24.11
C LYS A 196 6.85 5.68 23.94
N THR A 197 6.13 5.51 25.01
CA THR A 197 4.79 4.92 25.02
C THR A 197 3.89 5.64 26.00
N ILE A 198 2.57 5.60 25.74
CA ILE A 198 1.55 6.05 26.66
C ILE A 198 0.40 5.03 26.68
N GLU A 199 -0.01 4.60 27.87
CA GLU A 199 -1.16 3.72 28.06
C GLU A 199 -2.36 4.55 28.48
N ILE A 200 -3.49 4.35 27.79
CA ILE A 200 -4.74 5.12 28.00
C ILE A 200 -5.91 4.15 28.12
N ASN A 201 -6.67 4.27 29.21
CA ASN A 201 -7.86 3.46 29.46
C ASN A 201 -8.97 3.74 28.44
N PRO A 202 -9.98 2.85 28.35
CA PRO A 202 -11.11 3.03 27.45
C PRO A 202 -11.82 4.37 27.65
N ASN A 203 -12.07 5.08 26.54
CA ASN A 203 -12.76 6.38 26.53
C ASN A 203 -12.15 7.45 27.47
N GLU A 204 -10.88 7.32 27.81
CA GLU A 204 -10.14 8.26 28.66
C GLU A 204 -9.31 9.23 27.81
N THR A 205 -9.15 10.47 28.32
CA THR A 205 -8.15 11.42 27.82
C THR A 205 -7.02 11.53 28.81
N LYS A 206 -5.80 11.22 28.39
CA LYS A 206 -4.62 11.31 29.22
C LYS A 206 -3.65 12.37 28.66
N VAL A 207 -3.07 13.16 29.55
CA VAL A 207 -2.11 14.18 29.14
C VAL A 207 -0.74 13.56 29.01
N TYR A 208 -0.16 13.64 27.81
CA TYR A 208 1.23 13.30 27.54
C TYR A 208 2.10 14.54 27.77
N GLU A 209 3.23 14.38 28.47
CA GLU A 209 4.18 15.46 28.76
C GLU A 209 5.43 15.31 27.90
N LEU A 210 5.62 16.24 26.94
CA LEU A 210 6.79 16.34 26.10
C LEU A 210 7.64 17.52 26.56
N VAL A 211 8.91 17.28 26.84
CA VAL A 211 9.86 18.35 27.19
C VAL A 211 10.58 18.83 25.94
N PHE A 212 10.43 20.13 25.64
CA PHE A 212 11.18 20.80 24.60
C PHE A 212 12.33 21.60 25.21
N SER A 213 13.58 21.33 24.79
CA SER A 213 14.78 21.93 25.35
C SER A 213 15.72 22.48 24.26
N PRO A 214 15.36 23.61 23.63
CA PRO A 214 16.15 24.17 22.54
C PRO A 214 17.48 24.77 23.00
N LEU A 215 18.56 24.43 22.32
CA LEU A 215 19.90 24.98 22.60
C LEU A 215 20.12 26.33 21.89
N ARG A 216 19.35 26.63 20.85
CA ARG A 216 19.51 27.83 20.02
C ARG A 216 18.16 28.51 19.80
N SER A 217 18.19 29.80 19.48
CA SER A 217 17.00 30.50 19.00
C SER A 217 16.58 29.94 17.64
N MET A 218 15.30 29.61 17.52
CA MET A 218 14.72 29.01 16.31
C MET A 218 13.24 29.26 16.22
N GLU A 219 12.70 29.12 15.01
CA GLU A 219 11.26 29.04 14.76
C GLU A 219 11.05 27.92 13.73
N ARG A 220 10.26 26.92 14.09
CA ARG A 220 9.96 25.77 13.22
C ARG A 220 8.64 25.11 13.57
N THR A 221 8.12 24.34 12.63
CA THR A 221 7.01 23.40 12.85
C THR A 221 7.59 21.99 12.99
N SER A 222 7.11 21.23 13.96
CA SER A 222 7.44 19.83 14.18
C SER A 222 6.18 19.04 14.46
N TYR A 223 6.24 17.73 14.40
CA TYR A 223 5.13 16.83 14.61
C TYR A 223 5.44 15.79 15.66
N ILE A 224 4.43 15.41 16.41
CA ILE A 224 4.44 14.27 17.31
C ILE A 224 3.26 13.38 16.98
N SER A 225 3.49 12.07 16.88
CA SER A 225 2.48 11.07 16.58
C SER A 225 2.32 10.08 17.72
N PHE A 226 1.09 9.66 17.95
CA PHE A 226 0.71 8.58 18.85
C PHE A 226 0.14 7.46 18.00
N LEU A 227 0.87 6.35 17.87
CA LEU A 227 0.58 5.25 16.96
C LEU A 227 0.22 3.98 17.72
N ASN A 228 -0.84 3.31 17.29
CA ASN A 228 -1.16 1.95 17.69
C ASN A 228 -1.49 1.13 16.44
N ASP A 229 -0.99 -0.11 16.36
CA ASP A 229 -1.11 -0.97 15.18
C ASP A 229 -2.56 -1.38 14.85
N ASP A 230 -3.45 -1.39 15.82
CA ASP A 230 -4.86 -1.75 15.63
C ASP A 230 -5.79 -0.54 15.54
N GLN A 231 -5.39 0.58 16.13
CA GLN A 231 -6.25 1.75 16.29
C GLN A 231 -5.86 2.92 15.38
N GLY A 232 -4.67 2.91 14.77
CA GLY A 232 -4.21 3.96 13.86
C GLY A 232 -3.32 5.00 14.52
N GLU A 233 -3.34 6.24 14.00
CA GLU A 233 -2.40 7.29 14.35
C GLU A 233 -3.11 8.62 14.66
N PHE A 234 -2.70 9.27 15.75
CA PHE A 234 -3.02 10.68 16.04
C PHE A 234 -1.77 11.53 15.82
N VAL A 235 -1.92 12.66 15.17
CA VAL A 235 -0.82 13.59 14.90
C VAL A 235 -1.14 14.94 15.53
N TYR A 236 -0.16 15.54 16.19
CA TYR A 236 -0.21 16.90 16.69
C TYR A 236 0.88 17.73 16.04
N GLU A 237 0.53 18.94 15.59
CA GLU A 237 1.48 19.90 15.07
C GLU A 237 1.98 20.81 16.19
N LEU A 238 3.30 21.00 16.27
CA LEU A 238 3.94 21.85 17.26
C LEU A 238 4.58 23.04 16.57
N SER A 239 4.04 24.23 16.79
CA SER A 239 4.64 25.49 16.33
C SER A 239 5.60 26.00 17.40
N LEU A 240 6.90 25.79 17.16
CA LEU A 240 7.95 25.99 18.13
C LEU A 240 8.70 27.31 17.88
N LYS A 241 8.79 28.14 18.93
CA LYS A 241 9.58 29.36 18.91
C LYS A 241 10.48 29.46 20.12
N SER A 242 11.80 29.56 19.88
CA SER A 242 12.80 29.81 20.91
C SER A 242 13.47 31.16 20.66
N GLU A 243 13.37 32.07 21.62
CA GLU A 243 13.97 33.40 21.55
C GLU A 243 15.37 33.42 22.17
N PRO A 244 16.25 34.36 21.77
CA PRO A 244 17.55 34.52 22.43
C PRO A 244 17.36 34.85 23.90
N PRO A 245 18.29 34.41 24.80
CA PRO A 245 18.24 34.81 26.20
C PRO A 245 18.40 36.33 26.31
N GLY A 246 17.71 36.91 27.28
CA GLY A 246 17.82 38.31 27.58
C GLY A 246 19.27 38.72 27.90
N VAL A 247 19.62 39.95 27.57
CA VAL A 247 20.95 40.49 27.86
C VAL A 247 21.07 40.74 29.37
N ASN A 248 21.96 40.01 30.01
CA ASN A 248 22.37 40.31 31.38
C ASN A 248 23.38 41.48 31.41
N ALA A 249 23.08 42.54 32.08
CA ALA A 249 24.02 43.62 32.33
C ALA A 249 25.23 43.10 33.16
N LEU A 250 26.39 43.24 32.60
CA LEU A 250 27.62 42.98 33.42
C LEU A 250 27.70 44.02 34.51
N ALA A 251 28.18 43.61 35.68
CA ALA A 251 28.55 44.55 36.73
C ALA A 251 29.56 45.57 36.16
N PRO A 252 29.43 46.87 36.50
CA PRO A 252 30.35 47.87 36.03
C PRO A 252 31.77 47.51 36.49
N LEU A 253 32.67 47.38 35.50
CA LEU A 253 34.07 47.16 35.77
C LEU A 253 34.74 48.52 36.03
N SER A 254 35.31 48.72 37.21
CA SER A 254 36.15 49.86 37.50
C SER A 254 37.63 49.44 37.55
N THR A 255 38.47 50.10 36.78
CA THR A 255 39.92 49.94 36.90
C THR A 255 40.52 51.23 37.42
N PRO A 256 41.51 51.19 38.34
CA PRO A 256 42.29 52.38 38.69
C PRO A 256 43.04 52.84 37.44
N MET A 257 43.06 54.14 37.19
CA MET A 257 43.99 54.70 36.23
C MET A 257 45.41 54.52 36.77
N GLY A 258 46.22 53.85 35.97
CA GLY A 258 47.67 53.75 36.24
C GLY A 258 48.46 54.99 35.82
#